data_389a05d7897fa49a45ba495d86f9e2f4
#
_entry.id   389a05d7897fa49a45ba495d86f9e2f4
#
_cell.length_a   1.000
_cell.length_b   1.000
_cell.length_c   1.000
_cell.angle_alpha   90.00
_cell.angle_beta   90.00
_cell.angle_gamma   90.00
#
_symmetry.space_group_name_H-M   'P 1'
#
loop_
_entity.id
_entity.type
_entity.pdbx_description
1 polymer ?
#
loop_
_entity_poly.entity_id
_entity_poly.type
_entity_poly.pdbx_seq_one_letter_code
_entity_poly.pdbx_strand_id
1 'polypeptide(L)'
;MDRRDFLRRSAGTLAIATLNASRLHAFGSPLTFHSSEMTASEFHSGRSFVTTDQGRIACIDKGTGSGALLLHGFPLNSFQWRGVIPQLSKLRRCIAPDFLGLGYTEVADGQSVAPEAQVAMLVQLLDKLSIPEVDIVANDSGGAIAQLFVTRYPKRVSSLLLTNCDTEPDSPPTAVQPVIKLARAGKFADEWLAPWLADKKLARSKEGLGGQCYANPAHPTDEAIETYLSPLVSSPHRRMLTNAYAMGLDPNPLKGIESALKGCYVATRIVWGMADRIFSPTSPDYLSHTVGNSLGVRRIAGAKLFFPEEMPELIVEEASFLWSL
;
A
#
# COMPACT_ATOMS: atom_id res chain seq x y z
N MET A 1 -34.52 -50.35 7.41
CA MET A 1 -35.01 -49.01 7.74
C MET A 1 -34.76 -48.14 6.52
N ASP A 2 -35.82 -47.79 5.85
CA ASP A 2 -35.81 -47.21 4.51
C ASP A 2 -35.74 -45.65 4.61
N ARG A 3 -35.05 -45.08 3.66
CA ARG A 3 -34.78 -43.62 3.56
C ARG A 3 -36.04 -42.75 3.45
N ARG A 4 -37.22 -43.35 3.38
CA ARG A 4 -38.52 -42.67 3.23
C ARG A 4 -39.25 -42.34 4.53
N ASP A 5 -38.82 -42.91 5.68
CA ASP A 5 -39.48 -42.67 6.99
C ASP A 5 -38.96 -41.48 7.76
N PHE A 6 -37.86 -40.82 7.33
CA PHE A 6 -37.28 -39.67 8.00
C PHE A 6 -37.96 -38.33 7.65
N LEU A 7 -38.78 -38.26 6.60
CA LEU A 7 -39.38 -37.03 6.08
C LEU A 7 -40.85 -36.79 6.50
N ARG A 8 -41.40 -37.59 7.42
CA ARG A 8 -42.83 -37.49 7.79
C ARG A 8 -43.13 -37.06 9.24
N ARG A 9 -42.13 -36.64 10.02
CA ARG A 9 -42.39 -36.19 11.41
C ARG A 9 -41.65 -34.87 11.73
N SER A 10 -42.05 -33.77 11.10
CA SER A 10 -41.75 -32.41 11.60
C SER A 10 -42.74 -31.40 11.00
N ALA A 11 -44.02 -31.61 11.29
CA ALA A 11 -45.02 -30.55 11.16
C ALA A 11 -45.46 -30.15 12.56
N GLY A 12 -44.89 -29.08 13.09
CA GLY A 12 -45.15 -28.58 14.43
C GLY A 12 -44.87 -27.09 14.51
N THR A 13 -45.92 -26.30 14.32
CA THR A 13 -46.14 -24.95 14.89
C THR A 13 -45.09 -23.90 14.68
N LEU A 14 -45.24 -23.08 13.60
CA LEU A 14 -44.62 -21.76 13.45
C LEU A 14 -45.41 -20.73 14.28
N ALA A 15 -44.79 -20.27 15.38
CA ALA A 15 -45.22 -19.03 16.03
C ALA A 15 -44.57 -17.86 15.29
N ILE A 16 -45.39 -17.03 14.63
CA ILE A 16 -44.96 -15.81 13.94
C ILE A 16 -44.66 -14.77 15.00
N ALA A 17 -43.40 -14.52 15.29
CA ALA A 17 -42.93 -13.32 15.98
C ALA A 17 -42.63 -12.25 14.93
N THR A 18 -43.55 -11.30 14.74
CA THR A 18 -43.29 -10.08 13.97
C THR A 18 -42.32 -9.20 14.75
N LEU A 19 -41.04 -9.24 14.42
CA LEU A 19 -40.07 -8.27 14.86
C LEU A 19 -39.90 -7.19 13.78
N ASN A 20 -40.16 -5.95 14.20
CA ASN A 20 -40.06 -4.74 13.42
C ASN A 20 -38.72 -4.63 12.67
N ALA A 21 -38.75 -4.84 11.37
CA ALA A 21 -37.71 -4.46 10.44
C ALA A 21 -37.89 -2.98 10.05
N SER A 22 -37.46 -2.07 10.89
CA SER A 22 -37.45 -0.65 10.59
C SER A 22 -36.13 -0.03 11.05
N ARG A 23 -35.14 -0.12 10.21
CA ARG A 23 -34.00 0.81 9.99
C ARG A 23 -32.92 0.13 9.17
N LEU A 24 -33.27 -0.31 7.96
CA LEU A 24 -32.28 -0.40 6.88
C LEU A 24 -32.04 1.06 6.45
N HIS A 25 -30.91 1.60 6.86
CA HIS A 25 -30.41 2.84 6.29
C HIS A 25 -30.20 2.58 4.80
N ALA A 26 -30.92 3.35 4.00
CA ALA A 26 -30.70 3.42 2.56
C ALA A 26 -29.25 3.86 2.32
N PHE A 27 -28.38 2.91 2.04
CA PHE A 27 -27.12 3.22 1.40
C PHE A 27 -27.48 3.83 0.05
N GLY A 28 -27.05 5.08 -0.14
CA GLY A 28 -27.20 5.78 -1.40
C GLY A 28 -26.66 4.90 -2.54
N SER A 29 -27.26 5.06 -3.72
CA SER A 29 -26.84 4.37 -4.95
C SER A 29 -25.32 4.38 -5.06
N PRO A 30 -24.67 3.27 -5.45
CA PRO A 30 -23.24 3.25 -5.62
C PRO A 30 -22.85 4.36 -6.60
N LEU A 31 -22.00 5.27 -6.14
CA LEU A 31 -21.41 6.28 -7.00
C LEU A 31 -20.59 5.51 -8.06
N THR A 32 -21.10 5.44 -9.28
CA THR A 32 -20.36 4.89 -10.41
C THR A 32 -19.24 5.87 -10.78
N PHE A 33 -18.11 5.72 -10.10
CA PHE A 33 -16.90 6.47 -10.41
C PHE A 33 -16.21 5.80 -11.61
N HIS A 34 -16.58 6.16 -12.82
CA HIS A 34 -15.75 5.93 -14.00
C HIS A 34 -14.76 7.08 -14.12
N SER A 35 -13.69 7.05 -13.35
CA SER A 35 -12.53 7.89 -13.64
C SER A 35 -11.50 7.01 -14.34
N SER A 36 -11.06 7.43 -15.52
CA SER A 36 -9.92 6.80 -16.18
C SER A 36 -8.69 6.89 -15.29
N GLU A 37 -7.93 5.81 -15.18
CA GLU A 37 -6.60 5.85 -14.57
C GLU A 37 -5.72 6.89 -15.28
N MET A 38 -4.81 7.52 -14.56
CA MET A 38 -3.80 8.39 -15.18
C MET A 38 -2.84 7.53 -16.01
N THR A 39 -2.61 7.94 -17.26
CA THR A 39 -1.55 7.37 -18.09
C THR A 39 -0.17 7.72 -17.53
N ALA A 40 0.88 6.98 -17.90
CA ALA A 40 2.25 7.32 -17.48
C ALA A 40 2.65 8.72 -17.97
N SER A 41 2.22 9.14 -19.16
CA SER A 41 2.47 10.48 -19.67
C SER A 41 1.87 11.57 -18.79
N GLU A 42 0.61 11.43 -18.40
CA GLU A 42 -0.07 12.36 -17.49
C GLU A 42 0.59 12.36 -16.11
N PHE A 43 0.99 11.19 -15.62
CA PHE A 43 1.67 11.04 -14.34
C PHE A 43 3.06 11.68 -14.36
N HIS A 44 3.83 11.49 -15.44
CA HIS A 44 5.13 12.13 -15.62
C HIS A 44 5.03 13.66 -15.71
N SER A 45 4.05 14.18 -16.46
CA SER A 45 3.83 15.62 -16.60
C SER A 45 3.30 16.27 -15.31
N GLY A 46 2.55 15.52 -14.50
CA GLY A 46 2.03 15.98 -13.21
C GLY A 46 3.04 15.86 -12.06
N ARG A 47 4.21 15.24 -12.28
CA ARG A 47 5.24 15.09 -11.25
C ARG A 47 5.91 16.42 -10.93
N SER A 48 6.00 16.70 -9.64
CA SER A 48 6.78 17.80 -9.09
C SER A 48 7.99 17.27 -8.31
N PHE A 49 8.91 18.17 -7.99
CA PHE A 49 10.08 17.85 -7.17
C PHE A 49 10.19 18.82 -6.00
N VAL A 50 10.31 18.30 -4.80
CA VAL A 50 10.49 19.06 -3.57
C VAL A 50 11.89 18.81 -3.01
N THR A 51 12.69 19.86 -2.85
CA THR A 51 14.03 19.74 -2.28
C THR A 51 13.96 19.70 -0.76
N THR A 52 14.54 18.64 -0.19
CA THR A 52 14.71 18.39 1.25
C THR A 52 16.18 18.11 1.54
N ASP A 53 16.56 17.99 2.81
CA ASP A 53 17.92 17.57 3.19
C ASP A 53 18.18 16.09 2.86
N GLN A 54 17.12 15.31 2.62
CA GLN A 54 17.20 13.88 2.26
C GLN A 54 17.36 13.68 0.76
N GLY A 55 17.12 14.70 -0.07
CA GLY A 55 17.20 14.65 -1.51
C GLY A 55 16.14 15.50 -2.20
N ARG A 56 16.06 15.36 -3.51
CA ARG A 56 15.07 16.00 -4.36
C ARG A 56 13.94 15.02 -4.62
N ILE A 57 12.85 15.18 -3.86
CA ILE A 57 11.78 14.20 -3.76
C ILE A 57 10.80 14.38 -4.92
N ALA A 58 10.70 13.36 -5.76
CA ALA A 58 9.67 13.30 -6.80
C ALA A 58 8.32 12.97 -6.16
N CYS A 59 7.28 13.73 -6.48
CA CYS A 59 5.93 13.47 -5.98
C CYS A 59 4.84 13.95 -6.94
N ILE A 60 3.68 13.35 -6.84
CA ILE A 60 2.43 13.93 -7.35
C ILE A 60 1.82 14.75 -6.21
N ASP A 61 1.44 15.99 -6.53
CA ASP A 61 0.70 16.89 -5.63
C ASP A 61 -0.55 17.34 -6.37
N LYS A 62 -1.70 16.76 -6.03
CA LYS A 62 -2.95 16.98 -6.77
C LYS A 62 -4.15 17.11 -5.85
N GLY A 63 -5.02 18.08 -6.12
CA GLY A 63 -6.19 18.39 -5.30
C GLY A 63 -5.94 19.56 -4.34
N THR A 64 -6.87 19.78 -3.44
CA THR A 64 -6.85 20.88 -2.46
C THR A 64 -7.42 20.44 -1.12
N GLY A 65 -7.29 21.30 -0.09
CA GLY A 65 -7.83 21.02 1.25
C GLY A 65 -6.87 20.21 2.12
N SER A 66 -7.42 19.36 2.99
CA SER A 66 -6.64 18.51 3.90
C SER A 66 -5.75 17.54 3.12
N GLY A 67 -4.55 17.29 3.65
CA GLY A 67 -3.57 16.43 2.99
C GLY A 67 -3.91 14.95 3.07
N ALA A 68 -3.69 14.20 1.98
CA ALA A 68 -3.67 12.74 1.96
C ALA A 68 -2.32 12.26 1.41
N LEU A 69 -1.60 11.48 2.20
CA LEU A 69 -0.28 10.94 1.87
C LEU A 69 -0.42 9.50 1.40
N LEU A 70 -0.02 9.24 0.15
CA LEU A 70 -0.16 7.94 -0.50
C LEU A 70 1.21 7.27 -0.62
N LEU A 71 1.45 6.21 0.16
CA LEU A 71 2.74 5.54 0.30
C LEU A 71 2.76 4.21 -0.45
N HIS A 72 3.59 4.13 -1.47
CA HIS A 72 3.68 2.98 -2.39
C HIS A 72 4.51 1.82 -1.82
N GLY A 73 4.47 0.67 -2.50
CA GLY A 73 5.25 -0.52 -2.20
C GLY A 73 6.59 -0.63 -2.97
N PHE A 74 7.37 -1.65 -2.61
CA PHE A 74 8.61 -2.03 -3.28
C PHE A 74 8.35 -3.19 -4.27
N PRO A 75 8.93 -3.18 -5.48
CA PRO A 75 9.83 -2.18 -6.10
C PRO A 75 9.09 -1.15 -6.96
N LEU A 76 7.92 -0.71 -6.54
CA LEU A 76 7.09 0.24 -7.27
C LEU A 76 7.51 1.70 -7.01
N ASN A 77 6.66 2.63 -7.41
CA ASN A 77 6.73 4.05 -7.12
C ASN A 77 5.33 4.64 -7.03
N SER A 78 5.21 5.94 -6.89
CA SER A 78 3.94 6.64 -6.72
C SER A 78 2.93 6.41 -7.85
N PHE A 79 3.34 5.90 -9.03
CA PHE A 79 2.45 5.49 -10.11
C PHE A 79 1.50 4.35 -9.70
N GLN A 80 1.79 3.63 -8.63
CA GLN A 80 0.87 2.66 -8.01
C GLN A 80 -0.51 3.28 -7.74
N TRP A 81 -0.55 4.56 -7.43
CA TRP A 81 -1.77 5.28 -7.06
C TRP A 81 -2.49 5.95 -8.23
N ARG A 82 -2.10 5.66 -9.50
CA ARG A 82 -2.64 6.30 -10.71
C ARG A 82 -4.17 6.17 -10.87
N GLY A 83 -4.76 5.06 -10.41
CA GLY A 83 -6.22 4.85 -10.42
C GLY A 83 -6.94 5.50 -9.23
N VAL A 84 -6.23 5.72 -8.12
CA VAL A 84 -6.77 6.25 -6.87
C VAL A 84 -6.76 7.78 -6.85
N ILE A 85 -5.66 8.41 -7.26
CA ILE A 85 -5.44 9.86 -7.20
C ILE A 85 -6.54 10.68 -7.91
N PRO A 86 -7.01 10.33 -9.13
CA PRO A 86 -8.05 11.11 -9.81
C PRO A 86 -9.35 11.26 -9.03
N GLN A 87 -9.66 10.30 -8.18
CA GLN A 87 -10.87 10.30 -7.35
C GLN A 87 -10.61 10.96 -6.00
N LEU A 88 -9.58 10.56 -5.28
CA LEU A 88 -9.26 11.10 -3.97
C LEU A 88 -8.86 12.59 -4.02
N SER A 89 -8.26 13.06 -5.12
CA SER A 89 -7.91 14.47 -5.30
C SER A 89 -9.12 15.42 -5.37
N LYS A 90 -10.33 14.90 -5.51
CA LYS A 90 -11.57 15.66 -5.39
C LYS A 90 -11.97 15.90 -3.92
N LEU A 91 -11.41 15.12 -2.99
CA LEU A 91 -11.74 15.12 -1.56
C LEU A 91 -10.59 15.66 -0.70
N ARG A 92 -9.34 15.48 -1.14
CA ARG A 92 -8.11 15.80 -0.41
C ARG A 92 -7.04 16.34 -1.35
N ARG A 93 -6.05 17.04 -0.80
CA ARG A 93 -4.79 17.28 -1.50
C ARG A 93 -3.92 16.02 -1.41
N CYS A 94 -3.89 15.22 -2.48
CA CYS A 94 -3.14 13.97 -2.56
C CYS A 94 -1.67 14.23 -2.82
N ILE A 95 -0.81 13.76 -1.91
CA ILE A 95 0.65 13.78 -2.02
C ILE A 95 1.11 12.34 -2.14
N ALA A 96 1.67 11.97 -3.29
CA ALA A 96 2.21 10.64 -3.56
C ALA A 96 3.71 10.76 -3.88
N PRO A 97 4.61 10.68 -2.88
CA PRO A 97 6.05 10.73 -3.09
C PRO A 97 6.59 9.40 -3.60
N ASP A 98 7.68 9.47 -4.36
CA ASP A 98 8.56 8.33 -4.57
C ASP A 98 9.56 8.23 -3.42
N PHE A 99 9.71 7.06 -2.82
CA PHE A 99 10.65 6.84 -1.72
C PHE A 99 12.11 7.05 -2.14
N LEU A 100 12.95 7.41 -1.18
CA LEU A 100 14.41 7.48 -1.38
C LEU A 100 14.92 6.15 -1.93
N GLY A 101 15.66 6.22 -3.04
CA GLY A 101 16.17 5.03 -3.72
C GLY A 101 15.21 4.39 -4.71
N LEU A 102 13.94 4.76 -4.74
CA LEU A 102 12.94 4.26 -5.68
C LEU A 102 12.42 5.35 -6.63
N GLY A 103 11.63 4.93 -7.63
CA GLY A 103 11.00 5.82 -8.59
C GLY A 103 11.95 6.86 -9.16
N TYR A 104 11.56 8.11 -9.11
CA TYR A 104 12.28 9.26 -9.70
C TYR A 104 12.89 10.21 -8.65
N THR A 105 12.80 9.88 -7.37
CA THR A 105 13.45 10.63 -6.30
C THR A 105 14.97 10.58 -6.45
N GLU A 106 15.61 11.74 -6.38
CA GLU A 106 17.06 11.91 -6.53
C GLU A 106 17.69 12.07 -5.13
N VAL A 107 18.68 11.25 -4.85
CA VAL A 107 19.42 11.27 -3.58
C VAL A 107 20.92 11.34 -3.85
N ALA A 108 21.67 11.94 -2.93
CA ALA A 108 23.11 12.02 -3.02
C ALA A 108 23.78 10.65 -2.78
N ASP A 109 25.01 10.52 -3.24
CA ASP A 109 25.85 9.36 -2.92
C ASP A 109 26.01 9.23 -1.40
N GLY A 110 25.84 8.00 -0.89
CA GLY A 110 25.93 7.70 0.54
C GLY A 110 24.71 8.10 1.38
N GLN A 111 23.68 8.71 0.79
CA GLN A 111 22.44 8.98 1.49
C GLN A 111 21.75 7.65 1.88
N SER A 112 21.36 7.55 3.14
CA SER A 112 20.58 6.39 3.62
C SER A 112 19.22 6.36 2.93
N VAL A 113 18.79 5.17 2.52
CA VAL A 113 17.46 4.90 1.99
C VAL A 113 16.68 3.92 2.89
N ALA A 114 17.19 3.66 4.09
CA ALA A 114 16.55 2.83 5.10
C ALA A 114 15.21 3.44 5.58
N PRO A 115 14.33 2.65 6.21
CA PRO A 115 13.00 3.10 6.66
C PRO A 115 13.02 4.35 7.54
N GLU A 116 14.04 4.54 8.39
CA GLU A 116 14.21 5.74 9.22
C GLU A 116 14.44 7.00 8.36
N ALA A 117 15.23 6.89 7.31
CA ALA A 117 15.46 8.00 6.38
C ALA A 117 14.20 8.34 5.58
N GLN A 118 13.37 7.34 5.24
CA GLN A 118 12.08 7.57 4.61
C GLN A 118 11.15 8.38 5.52
N VAL A 119 11.07 8.03 6.81
CA VAL A 119 10.27 8.79 7.79
C VAL A 119 10.76 10.23 7.89
N ALA A 120 12.08 10.45 7.99
CA ALA A 120 12.66 11.81 8.02
C ALA A 120 12.36 12.60 6.74
N MET A 121 12.43 11.94 5.59
CA MET A 121 12.07 12.53 4.29
C MET A 121 10.61 12.97 4.27
N LEU A 122 9.68 12.10 4.73
CA LEU A 122 8.25 12.43 4.76
C LEU A 122 7.95 13.64 5.65
N VAL A 123 8.59 13.73 6.82
CA VAL A 123 8.44 14.91 7.70
C VAL A 123 8.85 16.17 6.96
N GLN A 124 10.05 16.19 6.37
CA GLN A 124 10.55 17.35 5.65
C GLN A 124 9.71 17.69 4.43
N LEU A 125 9.25 16.68 3.68
CA LEU A 125 8.37 16.88 2.54
C LEU A 125 7.07 17.60 2.95
N LEU A 126 6.40 17.13 3.99
CA LEU A 126 5.17 17.72 4.50
C LEU A 126 5.40 19.14 5.02
N ASP A 127 6.53 19.40 5.70
CA ASP A 127 6.89 20.72 6.19
C ASP A 127 7.13 21.70 5.01
N LYS A 128 7.86 21.28 3.96
CA LYS A 128 8.08 22.07 2.75
C LYS A 128 6.80 22.38 1.99
N LEU A 129 5.83 21.47 2.03
CA LEU A 129 4.52 21.64 1.42
C LEU A 129 3.51 22.38 2.31
N SER A 130 3.94 22.77 3.53
CA SER A 130 3.09 23.42 4.55
C SER A 130 1.86 22.59 4.91
N ILE A 131 2.03 21.28 5.04
CA ILE A 131 0.97 20.34 5.41
C ILE A 131 1.22 19.88 6.85
N PRO A 132 0.45 20.38 7.83
CA PRO A 132 0.68 20.07 9.24
C PRO A 132 0.23 18.65 9.62
N GLU A 133 -0.78 18.11 8.95
CA GLU A 133 -1.43 16.85 9.26
C GLU A 133 -1.95 16.19 7.99
N VAL A 134 -1.94 14.85 7.94
CA VAL A 134 -2.35 14.06 6.77
C VAL A 134 -3.20 12.85 7.15
N ASP A 135 -4.09 12.47 6.25
CA ASP A 135 -4.60 11.11 6.15
C ASP A 135 -3.55 10.26 5.42
N ILE A 136 -3.24 9.06 5.90
CA ILE A 136 -2.27 8.16 5.24
C ILE A 136 -2.98 6.97 4.60
N VAL A 137 -2.63 6.66 3.35
CA VAL A 137 -2.97 5.41 2.67
C VAL A 137 -1.66 4.73 2.27
N ALA A 138 -1.46 3.49 2.71
CA ALA A 138 -0.17 2.82 2.53
C ALA A 138 -0.31 1.34 2.15
N ASN A 139 0.63 0.88 1.33
CA ASN A 139 0.71 -0.51 0.88
C ASN A 139 2.15 -1.03 0.97
N ASP A 140 2.32 -2.32 1.25
CA ASP A 140 3.60 -3.03 1.24
C ASP A 140 4.63 -2.35 2.17
N SER A 141 5.86 -2.13 1.75
CA SER A 141 6.90 -1.43 2.52
C SER A 141 6.47 0.00 2.92
N GLY A 142 5.58 0.63 2.14
CA GLY A 142 4.94 1.89 2.52
C GLY A 142 4.14 1.78 3.82
N GLY A 143 3.54 0.61 4.09
CA GLY A 143 2.84 0.35 5.34
C GLY A 143 3.77 0.23 6.55
N ALA A 144 4.99 -0.32 6.39
CA ALA A 144 6.01 -0.27 7.45
C ALA A 144 6.39 1.18 7.78
N ILE A 145 6.65 1.98 6.74
CA ILE A 145 7.00 3.40 6.89
C ILE A 145 5.84 4.18 7.54
N ALA A 146 4.60 3.90 7.15
CA ALA A 146 3.41 4.51 7.77
C ALA A 146 3.29 4.18 9.26
N GLN A 147 3.53 2.94 9.66
CA GLN A 147 3.53 2.51 11.07
C GLN A 147 4.62 3.23 11.87
N LEU A 148 5.84 3.34 11.33
CA LEU A 148 6.93 4.12 11.95
C LEU A 148 6.57 5.60 12.04
N PHE A 149 5.96 6.16 10.99
CA PHE A 149 5.58 7.57 10.97
C PHE A 149 4.50 7.89 12.01
N VAL A 150 3.40 7.13 12.04
CA VAL A 150 2.28 7.39 12.96
C VAL A 150 2.68 7.21 14.44
N THR A 151 3.56 6.25 14.74
CA THR A 151 4.02 6.03 16.12
C THR A 151 4.99 7.11 16.61
N ARG A 152 5.77 7.72 15.72
CA ARG A 152 6.71 8.80 16.05
C ARG A 152 6.06 10.18 16.01
N TYR A 153 5.12 10.38 15.10
CA TYR A 153 4.47 11.68 14.84
C TYR A 153 2.93 11.56 14.82
N PRO A 154 2.29 11.02 15.89
CA PRO A 154 0.85 10.75 15.88
C PRO A 154 0.01 12.02 15.69
N LYS A 155 0.51 13.20 16.09
CA LYS A 155 -0.16 14.50 15.87
C LYS A 155 -0.10 15.01 14.42
N ARG A 156 0.67 14.33 13.56
CA ARG A 156 0.78 14.62 12.12
C ARG A 156 -0.14 13.72 11.27
N VAL A 157 -0.94 12.84 11.92
CA VAL A 157 -1.76 11.85 11.22
C VAL A 157 -3.18 11.92 11.72
N SER A 158 -4.12 12.27 10.82
CA SER A 158 -5.56 12.30 11.09
C SER A 158 -6.16 10.90 11.06
N SER A 159 -5.76 10.10 10.06
CA SER A 159 -6.23 8.72 9.90
C SER A 159 -5.21 7.86 9.15
N LEU A 160 -5.35 6.53 9.29
CA LEU A 160 -4.43 5.56 8.67
C LEU A 160 -5.20 4.43 7.99
N LEU A 161 -5.01 4.27 6.68
CA LEU A 161 -5.47 3.13 5.89
C LEU A 161 -4.27 2.25 5.51
N LEU A 162 -4.20 1.05 6.07
CA LEU A 162 -3.17 0.05 5.74
C LEU A 162 -3.73 -1.02 4.82
N THR A 163 -3.01 -1.32 3.77
CA THR A 163 -3.26 -2.48 2.92
C THR A 163 -2.05 -3.38 2.95
N ASN A 164 -2.20 -4.68 2.65
CA ASN A 164 -1.13 -5.69 2.74
C ASN A 164 0.27 -5.10 2.93
N CYS A 165 0.85 -5.26 4.11
CA CYS A 165 2.10 -4.61 4.48
C CYS A 165 2.86 -5.39 5.56
N ASP A 166 4.10 -4.98 5.81
CA ASP A 166 4.89 -5.47 6.94
C ASP A 166 4.16 -5.30 8.27
N THR A 167 4.38 -6.28 9.14
CA THR A 167 4.00 -6.22 10.56
C THR A 167 5.19 -6.63 11.40
N GLU A 168 5.25 -6.26 12.68
CA GLU A 168 6.42 -6.60 13.51
C GLU A 168 6.77 -8.10 13.50
N PRO A 169 5.80 -9.05 13.61
CA PRO A 169 6.12 -10.48 13.53
C PRO A 169 6.48 -10.99 12.12
N ASP A 170 6.21 -10.20 11.08
CA ASP A 170 6.40 -10.58 9.67
C ASP A 170 7.12 -9.46 8.89
N SER A 171 8.29 -9.04 9.38
CA SER A 171 9.14 -8.04 8.74
C SER A 171 10.63 -8.35 8.98
N PRO A 172 11.43 -8.49 7.91
CA PRO A 172 10.96 -8.67 6.54
C PRO A 172 10.30 -10.04 6.35
N PRO A 173 9.28 -10.16 5.51
CA PRO A 173 8.60 -11.44 5.29
C PRO A 173 9.55 -12.46 4.63
N THR A 174 9.33 -13.74 4.92
CA THR A 174 10.20 -14.82 4.40
C THR A 174 10.30 -14.80 2.87
N ALA A 175 9.22 -14.44 2.17
CA ALA A 175 9.19 -14.35 0.71
C ALA A 175 10.19 -13.32 0.14
N VAL A 176 10.58 -12.30 0.91
CA VAL A 176 11.53 -11.25 0.48
C VAL A 176 12.99 -11.62 0.74
N GLN A 177 13.26 -12.67 1.49
CA GLN A 177 14.65 -13.08 1.80
C GLN A 177 15.54 -13.34 0.56
N PRO A 178 15.05 -13.95 -0.55
CA PRO A 178 15.84 -14.08 -1.77
C PRO A 178 16.23 -12.72 -2.38
N VAL A 179 15.30 -11.74 -2.33
CA VAL A 179 15.56 -10.37 -2.80
C VAL A 179 16.66 -9.71 -1.98
N ILE A 180 16.57 -9.77 -0.65
CA ILE A 180 17.57 -9.21 0.27
C ILE A 180 18.96 -9.87 0.04
N LYS A 181 18.99 -11.18 -0.16
CA LYS A 181 20.22 -11.92 -0.45
C LYS A 181 20.87 -11.44 -1.75
N LEU A 182 20.10 -11.28 -2.82
CA LEU A 182 20.60 -10.77 -4.10
C LEU A 182 21.05 -9.30 -3.97
N ALA A 183 20.29 -8.49 -3.25
CA ALA A 183 20.61 -7.09 -3.01
C ALA A 183 21.94 -6.92 -2.24
N ARG A 184 22.21 -7.76 -1.23
CA ARG A 184 23.49 -7.81 -0.52
C ARG A 184 24.67 -8.21 -1.43
N ALA A 185 24.41 -9.01 -2.46
CA ALA A 185 25.37 -9.33 -3.49
C ALA A 185 25.50 -8.26 -4.59
N GLY A 186 24.73 -7.17 -4.52
CA GLY A 186 24.67 -6.12 -5.53
C GLY A 186 23.94 -6.52 -6.81
N LYS A 187 23.14 -7.59 -6.80
CA LYS A 187 22.67 -8.29 -7.99
C LYS A 187 21.16 -8.19 -8.24
N PHE A 188 20.36 -7.78 -7.27
CA PHE A 188 18.90 -7.80 -7.39
C PHE A 188 18.40 -6.96 -8.58
N ALA A 189 18.92 -5.73 -8.72
CA ALA A 189 18.56 -4.87 -9.85
C ALA A 189 18.95 -5.49 -11.20
N ASP A 190 20.07 -6.17 -11.28
CA ASP A 190 20.60 -6.75 -12.52
C ASP A 190 19.99 -8.11 -12.85
N GLU A 191 19.80 -8.98 -11.84
CA GLU A 191 19.35 -10.36 -12.09
C GLU A 191 17.82 -10.51 -12.11
N TRP A 192 17.08 -9.57 -11.49
CA TRP A 192 15.59 -9.62 -11.49
C TRP A 192 14.97 -8.45 -12.24
N LEU A 193 15.25 -7.20 -11.83
CA LEU A 193 14.52 -6.05 -12.37
C LEU A 193 14.88 -5.74 -13.84
N ALA A 194 16.15 -5.79 -14.19
CA ALA A 194 16.57 -5.54 -15.57
C ALA A 194 16.03 -6.60 -16.56
N PRO A 195 16.06 -7.92 -16.26
CA PRO A 195 15.37 -8.92 -17.06
C PRO A 195 13.86 -8.73 -17.18
N TRP A 196 13.18 -8.37 -16.08
CA TRP A 196 11.74 -8.08 -16.12
C TRP A 196 11.41 -6.85 -16.98
N LEU A 197 12.26 -5.84 -16.92
CA LEU A 197 12.10 -4.66 -17.77
C LEU A 197 12.32 -5.01 -19.27
N ALA A 198 13.30 -5.85 -19.57
CA ALA A 198 13.58 -6.28 -20.94
C ALA A 198 12.53 -7.22 -21.52
N ASP A 199 11.97 -8.12 -20.71
CA ASP A 199 10.93 -9.06 -21.08
C ASP A 199 9.70 -8.94 -20.14
N LYS A 200 8.68 -8.20 -20.61
CA LYS A 200 7.43 -8.01 -19.87
C LYS A 200 6.64 -9.31 -19.65
N LYS A 201 6.86 -10.35 -20.48
CA LYS A 201 6.26 -11.68 -20.25
C LYS A 201 6.91 -12.35 -19.05
N LEU A 202 8.23 -12.21 -18.90
CA LEU A 202 8.94 -12.70 -17.72
C LEU A 202 8.47 -11.96 -16.47
N ALA A 203 8.29 -10.63 -16.54
CA ALA A 203 7.75 -9.84 -15.43
C ALA A 203 6.35 -10.32 -14.99
N ARG A 204 5.52 -10.81 -15.92
CA ARG A 204 4.18 -11.34 -15.66
C ARG A 204 4.14 -12.84 -15.38
N SER A 205 5.28 -13.53 -15.46
CA SER A 205 5.34 -14.96 -15.16
C SER A 205 4.93 -15.26 -13.72
N LYS A 206 4.73 -16.53 -13.42
CA LYS A 206 4.35 -16.99 -12.07
C LYS A 206 5.35 -16.53 -10.99
N GLU A 207 6.63 -16.49 -11.33
CA GLU A 207 7.74 -16.08 -10.46
C GLU A 207 8.10 -14.60 -10.59
N GLY A 208 7.50 -13.91 -11.56
CA GLY A 208 7.69 -12.48 -11.78
C GLY A 208 6.77 -11.62 -10.94
N LEU A 209 6.93 -10.30 -11.05
CA LEU A 209 6.13 -9.28 -10.35
C LEU A 209 4.62 -9.53 -10.48
N GLY A 210 4.13 -9.79 -11.71
CA GLY A 210 2.71 -10.02 -11.98
C GLY A 210 2.19 -11.26 -11.25
N GLY A 211 2.85 -12.40 -11.42
CA GLY A 211 2.40 -13.66 -10.81
C GLY A 211 2.51 -13.70 -9.28
N GLN A 212 3.49 -13.02 -8.72
CA GLN A 212 3.67 -12.97 -7.26
C GLN A 212 2.69 -12.00 -6.60
N CYS A 213 2.51 -10.79 -7.14
CA CYS A 213 1.91 -9.67 -6.42
C CYS A 213 0.51 -9.27 -6.90
N TYR A 214 0.03 -9.75 -8.06
CA TYR A 214 -1.28 -9.42 -8.61
C TYR A 214 -2.17 -10.66 -8.72
N ALA A 215 -3.47 -10.48 -8.49
CA ALA A 215 -4.46 -11.55 -8.70
C ALA A 215 -4.54 -11.92 -10.20
N ASN A 216 -4.57 -10.89 -11.05
CA ASN A 216 -4.37 -11.03 -12.49
C ASN A 216 -2.91 -10.73 -12.86
N PRO A 217 -2.08 -11.74 -13.19
CA PRO A 217 -0.67 -11.50 -13.53
C PRO A 217 -0.44 -10.57 -14.71
N ALA A 218 -1.45 -10.37 -15.57
CA ALA A 218 -1.38 -9.46 -16.72
C ALA A 218 -1.70 -8.01 -16.36
N HIS A 219 -2.18 -7.73 -15.14
CA HIS A 219 -2.57 -6.39 -14.72
C HIS A 219 -1.44 -5.36 -14.80
N PRO A 220 -0.18 -5.63 -14.38
CA PRO A 220 0.88 -4.67 -14.64
C PRO A 220 1.10 -4.58 -16.15
N THR A 221 0.57 -3.50 -16.77
CA THR A 221 0.71 -3.22 -18.20
C THR A 221 2.18 -3.02 -18.58
N ASP A 222 2.51 -3.02 -19.87
CA ASP A 222 3.88 -2.71 -20.31
C ASP A 222 4.32 -1.33 -19.84
N GLU A 223 3.40 -0.36 -19.93
CA GLU A 223 3.60 1.00 -19.45
C GLU A 223 3.87 1.04 -17.92
N ALA A 224 3.12 0.27 -17.13
CA ALA A 224 3.32 0.20 -15.69
C ALA A 224 4.68 -0.43 -15.34
N ILE A 225 5.02 -1.56 -15.94
CA ILE A 225 6.32 -2.21 -15.74
C ILE A 225 7.47 -1.26 -16.11
N GLU A 226 7.36 -0.54 -17.24
CA GLU A 226 8.34 0.44 -17.66
C GLU A 226 8.48 1.57 -16.64
N THR A 227 7.36 2.15 -16.20
CA THR A 227 7.34 3.26 -15.23
C THR A 227 7.92 2.87 -13.88
N TYR A 228 7.71 1.63 -13.43
CA TYR A 228 8.25 1.13 -12.16
C TYR A 228 9.73 0.79 -12.25
N LEU A 229 10.12 0.01 -13.26
CA LEU A 229 11.42 -0.64 -13.26
C LEU A 229 12.51 0.17 -13.99
N SER A 230 12.15 0.96 -15.02
CA SER A 230 13.13 1.75 -15.78
C SER A 230 13.97 2.68 -14.88
N PRO A 231 13.40 3.48 -13.96
CA PRO A 231 14.20 4.34 -13.11
C PRO A 231 15.14 3.57 -12.18
N LEU A 232 14.80 2.33 -11.78
CA LEU A 232 15.58 1.53 -10.82
C LEU A 232 16.86 0.96 -11.42
N VAL A 233 16.89 0.75 -12.74
CA VAL A 233 18.00 0.12 -13.46
C VAL A 233 18.70 1.05 -14.45
N SER A 234 18.33 2.33 -14.49
CA SER A 234 18.78 3.31 -15.50
C SER A 234 20.26 3.67 -15.44
N SER A 235 20.91 3.48 -14.30
CA SER A 235 22.33 3.77 -14.10
C SER A 235 22.94 2.91 -13.00
N PRO A 236 24.30 2.81 -12.91
CA PRO A 236 24.95 2.13 -11.79
C PRO A 236 24.54 2.68 -10.42
N HIS A 237 24.43 4.00 -10.29
CA HIS A 237 23.95 4.67 -9.06
C HIS A 237 22.52 4.23 -8.70
N ARG A 238 21.58 4.22 -9.67
CA ARG A 238 20.20 3.79 -9.44
C ARG A 238 20.11 2.31 -9.02
N ARG A 239 20.90 1.43 -9.65
CA ARG A 239 20.99 0.01 -9.26
C ARG A 239 21.51 -0.16 -7.84
N MET A 240 22.52 0.62 -7.46
CA MET A 240 23.07 0.63 -6.09
C MET A 240 21.99 1.06 -5.08
N LEU A 241 21.27 2.14 -5.34
CA LEU A 241 20.18 2.63 -4.47
C LEU A 241 19.04 1.61 -4.35
N THR A 242 18.64 0.97 -5.44
CA THR A 242 17.64 -0.09 -5.47
C THR A 242 18.03 -1.28 -4.59
N ASN A 243 19.28 -1.73 -4.71
CA ASN A 243 19.84 -2.78 -3.84
C ASN A 243 19.90 -2.29 -2.38
N ALA A 244 20.29 -1.05 -2.13
CA ALA A 244 20.34 -0.48 -0.78
C ALA A 244 18.96 -0.41 -0.13
N TYR A 245 17.89 -0.06 -0.88
CA TYR A 245 16.53 -0.09 -0.39
C TYR A 245 16.12 -1.49 0.07
N ALA A 246 16.34 -2.50 -0.79
CA ALA A 246 16.04 -3.89 -0.46
C ALA A 246 16.81 -4.39 0.78
N MET A 247 18.08 -4.01 0.92
CA MET A 247 18.89 -4.33 2.12
C MET A 247 18.34 -3.64 3.37
N GLY A 248 17.78 -2.45 3.25
CA GLY A 248 17.20 -1.69 4.35
C GLY A 248 15.93 -2.31 4.95
N LEU A 249 15.34 -3.33 4.31
CA LEU A 249 14.24 -4.10 4.87
C LEU A 249 14.68 -5.05 6.00
N ASP A 250 15.99 -5.34 6.12
CA ASP A 250 16.59 -6.20 7.15
C ASP A 250 17.81 -5.49 7.78
N PRO A 251 17.86 -5.33 9.11
CA PRO A 251 17.00 -5.95 10.12
C PRO A 251 15.58 -5.36 10.16
N ASN A 252 14.66 -6.13 10.78
CA ASN A 252 13.26 -5.75 10.96
C ASN A 252 13.12 -4.31 11.46
N PRO A 253 12.61 -3.37 10.65
CA PRO A 253 12.48 -1.96 11.03
C PRO A 253 11.36 -1.71 12.05
N LEU A 254 10.42 -2.66 12.17
CA LEU A 254 9.28 -2.57 13.08
C LEU A 254 9.55 -3.22 14.44
N LYS A 255 10.75 -3.72 14.69
CA LYS A 255 11.09 -4.41 15.94
C LYS A 255 10.83 -3.51 17.15
N GLY A 256 9.96 -3.96 18.07
CA GLY A 256 9.61 -3.25 19.30
C GLY A 256 8.53 -2.17 19.12
N ILE A 257 7.85 -2.09 17.95
CA ILE A 257 6.84 -1.08 17.68
C ILE A 257 5.49 -1.36 18.36
N GLU A 258 5.24 -2.60 18.79
CA GLU A 258 3.96 -3.06 19.31
C GLU A 258 3.39 -2.15 20.42
N SER A 259 4.22 -1.77 21.38
CA SER A 259 3.78 -0.91 22.50
C SER A 259 3.32 0.47 22.02
N ALA A 260 4.02 1.04 21.04
CA ALA A 260 3.66 2.34 20.45
C ALA A 260 2.39 2.25 19.60
N LEU A 261 2.20 1.15 18.87
CA LEU A 261 0.96 0.89 18.13
C LEU A 261 -0.24 0.71 19.05
N LYS A 262 -0.09 0.03 20.19
CA LYS A 262 -1.14 -0.09 21.21
C LYS A 262 -1.56 1.26 21.80
N GLY A 263 -0.63 2.17 21.94
CA GLY A 263 -0.89 3.54 22.38
C GLY A 263 -1.39 4.48 21.27
N CYS A 264 -1.46 4.03 20.03
CA CYS A 264 -1.86 4.86 18.91
C CYS A 264 -3.36 5.15 18.95
N TYR A 265 -3.73 6.42 18.99
CA TYR A 265 -5.12 6.89 19.01
C TYR A 265 -5.67 7.22 17.62
N VAL A 266 -4.83 7.17 16.59
CA VAL A 266 -5.21 7.48 15.21
C VAL A 266 -6.14 6.39 14.68
N ALA A 267 -7.32 6.81 14.15
CA ALA A 267 -8.28 5.89 13.56
C ALA A 267 -7.61 5.13 12.39
N THR A 268 -7.56 3.80 12.54
CA THR A 268 -6.83 2.94 11.60
C THR A 268 -7.76 1.89 10.99
N ARG A 269 -7.86 1.92 9.67
CA ARG A 269 -8.57 0.91 8.88
C ARG A 269 -7.57 -0.01 8.20
N ILE A 270 -7.88 -1.30 8.14
CA ILE A 270 -7.03 -2.32 7.51
C ILE A 270 -7.83 -2.97 6.38
N VAL A 271 -7.25 -3.07 5.19
CA VAL A 271 -7.82 -3.79 4.04
C VAL A 271 -6.79 -4.80 3.55
N TRP A 272 -7.20 -6.07 3.44
CA TRP A 272 -6.23 -7.13 3.19
C TRP A 272 -6.65 -8.08 2.09
N GLY A 273 -5.79 -8.22 1.07
CA GLY A 273 -5.91 -9.23 0.02
C GLY A 273 -5.51 -10.61 0.54
N MET A 274 -6.48 -11.52 0.64
CA MET A 274 -6.29 -12.81 1.32
C MET A 274 -5.58 -13.87 0.47
N ALA A 275 -5.35 -13.62 -0.82
CA ALA A 275 -4.54 -14.48 -1.69
C ALA A 275 -3.07 -14.04 -1.77
N ASP A 276 -2.67 -13.05 -0.99
CA ASP A 276 -1.28 -12.63 -0.87
C ASP A 276 -0.40 -13.78 -0.38
N ARG A 277 0.83 -13.85 -0.92
CA ARG A 277 1.83 -14.85 -0.58
C ARG A 277 3.15 -14.23 -0.10
N ILE A 278 3.20 -12.91 -0.07
CA ILE A 278 4.36 -12.18 0.43
C ILE A 278 4.24 -12.04 1.95
N PHE A 279 3.13 -11.49 2.41
CA PHE A 279 2.86 -11.30 3.84
C PHE A 279 2.02 -12.43 4.43
N SER A 280 2.19 -12.67 5.72
CA SER A 280 1.45 -13.68 6.47
C SER A 280 -0.07 -13.43 6.44
N PRO A 281 -0.90 -14.47 6.26
CA PRO A 281 -2.35 -14.34 6.36
C PRO A 281 -2.83 -13.96 7.77
N THR A 282 -1.97 -14.01 8.78
CA THR A 282 -2.27 -13.61 10.17
C THR A 282 -1.92 -12.14 10.45
N SER A 283 -1.17 -11.48 9.56
CA SER A 283 -0.76 -10.07 9.72
C SER A 283 -1.93 -9.10 9.91
N PRO A 284 -3.07 -9.20 9.18
CA PRO A 284 -4.19 -8.31 9.42
C PRO A 284 -4.84 -8.48 10.79
N ASP A 285 -4.84 -9.68 11.35
CA ASP A 285 -5.33 -9.93 12.71
C ASP A 285 -4.38 -9.33 13.75
N TYR A 286 -3.07 -9.50 13.55
CA TYR A 286 -2.06 -8.85 14.39
C TYR A 286 -2.26 -7.33 14.43
N LEU A 287 -2.34 -6.66 13.28
CA LEU A 287 -2.56 -5.22 13.21
C LEU A 287 -3.86 -4.80 13.90
N SER A 288 -4.96 -5.52 13.62
CA SER A 288 -6.27 -5.19 14.18
C SER A 288 -6.33 -5.29 15.70
N HIS A 289 -5.56 -6.22 16.28
CA HIS A 289 -5.49 -6.39 17.74
C HIS A 289 -4.43 -5.49 18.40
N THR A 290 -3.44 -5.05 17.63
CA THR A 290 -2.31 -4.27 18.15
C THR A 290 -2.56 -2.77 18.10
N VAL A 291 -3.17 -2.26 17.03
CA VAL A 291 -3.41 -0.82 16.90
C VAL A 291 -4.51 -0.36 17.84
N GLY A 292 -4.21 0.63 18.70
CA GLY A 292 -5.07 1.06 19.79
C GLY A 292 -6.44 1.59 19.34
N ASN A 293 -6.54 2.21 18.15
CA ASN A 293 -7.81 2.69 17.58
C ASN A 293 -8.08 2.01 16.23
N SER A 294 -8.16 0.68 16.23
CA SER A 294 -8.46 -0.12 15.05
C SER A 294 -9.95 -0.12 14.73
N LEU A 295 -10.28 0.24 13.48
CA LEU A 295 -11.63 0.15 12.90
C LEU A 295 -11.89 -1.21 12.23
N GLY A 296 -11.05 -2.20 12.53
CA GLY A 296 -11.15 -3.56 12.03
C GLY A 296 -10.60 -3.77 10.62
N VAL A 297 -10.80 -4.98 10.13
CA VAL A 297 -10.23 -5.49 8.89
C VAL A 297 -11.30 -5.77 7.85
N ARG A 298 -11.13 -5.26 6.63
CA ARG A 298 -11.83 -5.74 5.44
C ARG A 298 -10.95 -6.74 4.70
N ARG A 299 -11.41 -7.97 4.57
CA ARG A 299 -10.70 -9.05 3.88
C ARG A 299 -11.24 -9.23 2.47
N ILE A 300 -10.34 -9.22 1.48
CA ILE A 300 -10.70 -9.31 0.07
C ILE A 300 -10.26 -10.67 -0.46
N ALA A 301 -11.22 -11.57 -0.65
CA ALA A 301 -10.95 -12.89 -1.20
C ALA A 301 -10.32 -12.79 -2.60
N GLY A 302 -9.28 -13.57 -2.88
CA GLY A 302 -8.61 -13.62 -4.17
C GLY A 302 -7.65 -12.47 -4.48
N ALA A 303 -7.73 -11.35 -3.77
CA ALA A 303 -6.80 -10.23 -3.96
C ALA A 303 -5.41 -10.55 -3.40
N LYS A 304 -4.36 -10.04 -4.07
CA LYS A 304 -2.97 -10.16 -3.66
C LYS A 304 -2.39 -8.81 -3.24
N LEU A 305 -1.08 -8.73 -3.05
CA LEU A 305 -0.34 -7.61 -2.50
C LEU A 305 -0.69 -6.25 -3.13
N PHE A 306 -0.62 -6.16 -4.45
CA PHE A 306 -0.84 -4.90 -5.17
C PHE A 306 -2.29 -4.71 -5.66
N PHE A 307 -3.26 -5.32 -4.96
CA PHE A 307 -4.68 -5.13 -5.26
C PHE A 307 -5.15 -3.67 -5.27
N PRO A 308 -4.50 -2.70 -4.60
CA PRO A 308 -4.88 -1.29 -4.76
C PRO A 308 -4.82 -0.78 -6.20
N GLU A 309 -3.97 -1.38 -7.06
CA GLU A 309 -3.96 -1.08 -8.49
C GLU A 309 -5.10 -1.77 -9.25
N GLU A 310 -5.42 -3.02 -8.88
CA GLU A 310 -6.47 -3.81 -9.54
C GLU A 310 -7.88 -3.37 -9.13
N MET A 311 -8.01 -2.73 -7.96
CA MET A 311 -9.28 -2.36 -7.33
C MET A 311 -9.20 -0.94 -6.73
N PRO A 312 -8.87 0.09 -7.52
CA PRO A 312 -8.68 1.46 -7.01
C PRO A 312 -9.95 2.03 -6.38
N GLU A 313 -11.15 1.64 -6.87
CA GLU A 313 -12.43 2.06 -6.31
C GLU A 313 -12.61 1.59 -4.87
N LEU A 314 -12.09 0.41 -4.53
CA LEU A 314 -12.13 -0.11 -3.17
C LEU A 314 -11.29 0.76 -2.22
N ILE A 315 -10.13 1.21 -2.66
CA ILE A 315 -9.29 2.11 -1.86
C ILE A 315 -9.97 3.46 -1.68
N VAL A 316 -10.61 3.98 -2.73
CA VAL A 316 -11.38 5.23 -2.66
C VAL A 316 -12.57 5.09 -1.69
N GLU A 317 -13.29 3.98 -1.71
CA GLU A 317 -14.40 3.68 -0.79
C GLU A 317 -13.92 3.68 0.66
N GLU A 318 -12.87 2.91 0.97
CA GLU A 318 -12.34 2.76 2.33
C GLU A 318 -11.70 4.06 2.87
N ALA A 319 -10.98 4.79 2.02
CA ALA A 319 -10.43 6.08 2.38
C ALA A 319 -11.55 7.11 2.63
N SER A 320 -12.58 7.17 1.76
CA SER A 320 -13.71 8.08 1.93
C SER A 320 -14.49 7.78 3.19
N PHE A 321 -14.72 6.50 3.51
CA PHE A 321 -15.34 6.07 4.77
C PHE A 321 -14.51 6.57 5.96
N LEU A 322 -13.21 6.31 5.97
CA LEU A 322 -12.32 6.69 7.06
C LEU A 322 -12.26 8.22 7.27
N TRP A 323 -12.30 8.99 6.18
CA TRP A 323 -12.23 10.46 6.21
C TRP A 323 -13.56 11.14 6.56
N SER A 324 -14.65 10.39 6.65
CA SER A 324 -15.97 10.88 7.05
C SER A 324 -16.25 10.73 8.54
N LEU A 325 -15.36 10.08 9.30
CA LEU A 325 -15.45 9.90 10.75
C LEU A 325 -14.91 11.12 11.50
#